data_c0e264a01b9c091f89ab352d5592a281
#
_entry.id   c0e264a01b9c091f89ab352d5592a281
#
_cell.length_a   1.000
_cell.length_b   1.000
_cell.length_c   1.000
_cell.angle_alpha   90.00
_cell.angle_beta   90.00
_cell.angle_gamma   90.00
#
_symmetry.space_group_name_H-M   'P 1'
#
loop_
_entity.id
_entity.type
_entity.pdbx_description
1 polymer ?
#
loop_
_entity_poly.entity_id
_entity_poly.type
_entity_poly.pdbx_seq_one_letter_code
_entity_poly.pdbx_strand_id
1 'polypeptide(L)' 'MAYGMLHMYDDVLARHIADLRGEITRSFGNGTYYLMRNGLRAIKPAEQAFISETFRRYGYDGAVFDRYSDELSW' A
#
# COMPACT_ATOMS: atom_id res chain seq x y z
N MET A 1 8.97 -7.63 -5.15
CA MET A 1 7.85 -6.74 -5.49
C MET A 1 6.58 -7.20 -4.82
N ALA A 2 5.71 -6.28 -4.51
CA ALA A 2 4.40 -6.61 -3.97
C ALA A 2 3.33 -6.22 -4.98
N TYR A 3 2.18 -6.88 -4.90
CA TYR A 3 1.06 -6.62 -5.79
C TYR A 3 -0.23 -6.60 -5.00
N GLY A 4 -1.01 -5.55 -5.21
CA GLY A 4 -2.34 -5.46 -4.65
C GLY A 4 -2.39 -4.94 -3.22
N MET A 5 -3.41 -4.15 -2.94
CA MET A 5 -3.63 -3.57 -1.63
C MET A 5 -5.11 -3.64 -1.24
N LEU A 6 -5.81 -4.67 -1.74
CA LEU A 6 -7.25 -4.76 -1.52
C LEU A 6 -7.61 -5.02 -0.07
N HIS A 7 -6.74 -5.73 0.65
CA HIS A 7 -6.99 -6.09 2.04
C HIS A 7 -6.20 -5.26 3.04
N MET A 8 -5.53 -4.23 2.56
CA MET A 8 -4.63 -3.44 3.39
C MET A 8 -5.34 -2.74 4.54
N TYR A 9 -6.60 -2.42 4.39
CA TYR A 9 -7.36 -1.69 5.41
C TYR A 9 -8.28 -2.58 6.26
N ASP A 10 -8.22 -3.90 6.07
CA ASP A 10 -9.17 -4.80 6.73
C ASP A 10 -9.14 -4.69 8.26
N ASP A 11 -7.96 -4.48 8.83
CA ASP A 11 -7.80 -4.37 10.28
C ASP A 11 -7.62 -2.93 10.76
N VAL A 12 -7.92 -1.96 9.90
CA VAL A 12 -7.73 -0.56 10.20
C VAL A 12 -9.06 0.03 10.68
N LEU A 13 -9.00 0.84 11.73
CA LEU A 13 -10.20 1.55 12.21
C LEU A 13 -10.74 2.43 11.10
N ALA A 14 -12.07 2.42 10.94
CA ALA A 14 -12.73 3.16 9.87
C ALA A 14 -12.31 4.63 9.83
N ARG A 15 -12.14 5.24 11.00
CA ARG A 15 -11.76 6.66 11.07
C ARG A 15 -10.37 6.96 10.53
N HIS A 16 -9.51 5.94 10.45
CA HIS A 16 -8.15 6.12 9.93
C HIS A 16 -8.04 5.82 8.43
N ILE A 17 -9.00 5.09 7.87
CA ILE A 17 -8.91 4.64 6.48
C ILE A 17 -8.81 5.82 5.52
N ALA A 18 -9.68 6.80 5.69
CA ALA A 18 -9.69 7.95 4.79
C ALA A 18 -8.38 8.73 4.86
N ASP A 19 -7.82 8.89 6.05
CA ASP A 19 -6.57 9.61 6.24
C ASP A 19 -5.40 8.86 5.62
N LEU A 20 -5.31 7.56 5.88
CA LEU A 20 -4.26 6.72 5.31
C LEU A 20 -4.31 6.73 3.80
N ARG A 21 -5.49 6.47 3.25
CA ARG A 21 -5.66 6.45 1.81
C ARG A 21 -5.34 7.81 1.19
N GLY A 22 -5.74 8.88 1.86
CA GLY A 22 -5.47 10.23 1.40
C GLY A 22 -3.99 10.53 1.32
N GLU A 23 -3.21 10.14 2.34
CA GLU A 23 -1.77 10.36 2.33
C GLU A 23 -1.07 9.55 1.24
N ILE A 24 -1.46 8.29 1.11
CA ILE A 24 -0.86 7.41 0.10
C ILE A 24 -1.21 7.91 -1.30
N THR A 25 -2.48 8.23 -1.52
CA THR A 25 -2.94 8.72 -2.81
C THR A 25 -2.26 10.03 -3.19
N ARG A 26 -2.06 10.91 -2.21
CA ARG A 26 -1.39 12.18 -2.46
C ARG A 26 0.04 11.98 -2.91
N SER A 27 0.71 10.97 -2.38
CA SER A 27 2.11 10.70 -2.73
C SER A 27 2.27 10.06 -4.10
N PHE A 28 1.34 9.20 -4.49
CA PHE A 28 1.45 8.44 -5.74
C PHE A 28 0.54 8.95 -6.86
N GLY A 29 -0.47 9.73 -6.52
CA GLY A 29 -1.50 10.13 -7.47
C GLY A 29 -2.63 9.10 -7.53
N ASN A 30 -3.83 9.56 -7.94
CA ASN A 30 -5.01 8.70 -7.95
C ASN A 30 -4.88 7.53 -8.91
N GLY A 31 -4.36 7.79 -10.12
CA GLY A 31 -4.23 6.74 -11.12
C GLY A 31 -3.23 5.67 -10.71
N THR A 32 -2.09 6.09 -10.21
CA THR A 32 -1.06 5.15 -9.74
C THR A 32 -1.56 4.36 -8.55
N TYR A 33 -2.21 5.01 -7.60
CA TYR A 33 -2.78 4.33 -6.44
C TYR A 33 -3.77 3.25 -6.88
N TYR A 34 -4.64 3.58 -7.82
CA TYR A 34 -5.62 2.62 -8.35
C TYR A 34 -4.92 1.39 -8.94
N LEU A 35 -3.88 1.60 -9.74
CA LEU A 35 -3.15 0.49 -10.34
C LEU A 35 -2.47 -0.37 -9.29
N MET A 36 -1.85 0.26 -8.29
CA MET A 36 -1.19 -0.47 -7.21
C MET A 36 -2.21 -1.27 -6.40
N ARG A 37 -3.32 -0.64 -6.07
CA ARG A 37 -4.36 -1.26 -5.25
C ARG A 37 -4.92 -2.52 -5.89
N ASN A 38 -5.13 -2.49 -7.19
CA ASN A 38 -5.74 -3.60 -7.91
C ASN A 38 -4.74 -4.62 -8.45
N GLY A 39 -3.48 -4.48 -8.11
CA GLY A 39 -2.47 -5.43 -8.53
C GLY A 39 -2.04 -5.31 -9.99
N LEU A 40 -2.35 -4.19 -10.61
CA LEU A 40 -2.01 -3.94 -12.01
C LEU A 40 -0.64 -3.31 -12.18
N ARG A 41 -0.03 -2.86 -11.09
CA ARG A 41 1.30 -2.27 -11.07
C ARG A 41 2.06 -2.81 -9.87
N ALA A 42 3.29 -3.24 -10.10
CA ALA A 42 4.14 -3.72 -9.01
C ALA A 42 4.44 -2.59 -8.02
N ILE A 43 4.52 -2.94 -6.74
CA ILE A 43 4.86 -2.01 -5.67
C ILE A 43 6.30 -2.31 -5.27
N LYS A 44 7.19 -1.37 -5.54
CA LYS A 44 8.62 -1.54 -5.29
C LYS A 44 8.93 -1.55 -3.79
N PRO A 45 10.05 -2.16 -3.37
CA PRO A 45 10.39 -2.19 -1.95
C PRO A 45 10.40 -0.82 -1.27
N ALA A 46 10.90 0.21 -1.94
CA ALA A 46 10.91 1.55 -1.37
C ALA A 46 9.49 2.10 -1.20
N GLU A 47 8.60 1.77 -2.14
CA GLU A 47 7.20 2.18 -2.05
C GLU A 47 6.48 1.43 -0.93
N GLN A 48 6.78 0.15 -0.77
CA GLN A 48 6.25 -0.65 0.33
C GLN A 48 6.66 -0.05 1.67
N ALA A 49 7.94 0.33 1.78
CA ALA A 49 8.46 0.94 3.00
C ALA A 49 7.74 2.24 3.32
N PHE A 50 7.51 3.08 2.33
CA PHE A 50 6.79 4.34 2.52
C PHE A 50 5.36 4.10 3.01
N ILE A 51 4.66 3.17 2.38
CA ILE A 51 3.28 2.86 2.74
C ILE A 51 3.22 2.29 4.16
N SER A 52 4.12 1.36 4.48
CA SER A 52 4.16 0.78 5.82
C SER A 52 4.49 1.83 6.88
N GLU A 53 5.40 2.75 6.57
CA GLU A 53 5.74 3.81 7.51
C GLU A 53 4.55 4.74 7.75
N THR A 54 3.77 5.00 6.71
CA THR A 54 2.54 5.78 6.85
C THR A 54 1.58 5.09 7.82
N PHE A 55 1.42 3.77 7.70
CA PHE A 55 0.59 3.01 8.64
C PHE A 55 1.12 3.08 10.06
N ARG A 56 2.45 2.98 10.23
CA ARG A 56 3.05 3.04 11.57
C ARG A 56 2.79 4.36 12.26
N ARG A 57 2.72 5.45 11.52
CA ARG A 57 2.41 6.75 12.10
C ARG A 57 1.02 6.82 12.71
N TYR A 58 0.15 5.92 12.31
CA TYR A 58 -1.21 5.82 12.86
C TYR A 58 -1.33 4.72 13.91
N GLY A 59 -0.22 4.11 14.30
CA GLY A 59 -0.20 3.11 15.36
C GLY A 59 -0.34 1.67 14.90
N TYR A 60 -0.21 1.42 13.60
CA TYR A 60 -0.27 0.06 13.07
C TYR A 60 1.14 -0.48 12.84
N ASP A 61 1.26 -1.81 12.70
CA ASP A 61 2.56 -2.46 12.55
C ASP A 61 3.17 -2.27 11.17
N GLY A 62 2.39 -1.87 10.21
CA GLY A 62 2.81 -1.69 8.84
C GLY A 62 1.65 -1.99 7.92
N ALA A 63 1.93 -2.11 6.63
CA ALA A 63 0.91 -2.39 5.64
C ALA A 63 0.99 -3.84 5.17
N VAL A 64 -0.15 -4.39 4.77
CA VAL A 64 -0.25 -5.74 4.23
C VAL A 64 -0.58 -5.65 2.75
N PHE A 65 0.18 -6.39 1.95
CA PHE A 65 -0.04 -6.44 0.50
C PHE A 65 -0.61 -7.80 0.13
N ASP A 66 -1.40 -7.84 -0.96
CA ASP A 66 -2.14 -9.05 -1.29
C ASP A 66 -1.26 -10.22 -1.67
N ARG A 67 -0.16 -9.95 -2.39
CA ARG A 67 0.77 -11.01 -2.74
C ARG A 67 2.15 -10.43 -3.01
N TYR A 68 3.15 -11.30 -2.99
CA TYR A 68 4.53 -10.94 -3.29
C TYR A 68 5.05 -11.80 -4.42
N SER A 69 6.00 -11.26 -5.18
CA SER A 69 6.61 -11.98 -6.28
C SER A 69 8.09 -11.64 -6.36
N ASP A 70 8.89 -12.65 -6.67
CA ASP A 70 10.32 -12.53 -6.83
C ASP A 70 10.70 -12.40 -8.29
N GLU A 71 9.99 -11.59 -9.00
CA GLU A 71 10.15 -11.48 -10.43
C GLU A 71 11.42 -10.81 -10.88
N LEU A 72 12.39 -10.75 -10.04
CA LEU A 72 13.66 -10.16 -10.39
C LEU A 72 14.60 -11.12 -11.07
N SER A 73 14.11 -12.26 -11.33
CA SER A 73 14.98 -13.33 -11.76
C SER A 73 15.42 -13.23 -13.21
N TRP A 74 15.08 -12.19 -13.85
CA TRP A 74 15.61 -12.11 -15.17
C TRP A 74 16.98 -11.59 -15.16
#